data_dbbb0d556660d5671ed68c0155006686
#
_entry.id   dbbb0d556660d5671ed68c0155006686
#
_cell.length_a   1.000
_cell.length_b   1.000
_cell.length_c   1.000
_cell.angle_alpha   90.00
_cell.angle_beta   90.00
_cell.angle_gamma   90.00
#
_symmetry.space_group_name_H-M   'P 1'
#
loop_
_entity.id
_entity.type
_entity.pdbx_description
1 polymer ?
#
loop_
_entity_poly.entity_id
_entity_poly.type
_entity_poly.pdbx_seq_one_letter_code
_entity_poly.pdbx_strand_id
1 'polypeptide(L)'
;MGQTLENHAALVLASVRPGVPADAALREYLTANRTLGSVGKRSVSRAVFTYFRWINWLDRAESVQKQVLRAMGLQARFDKDPLSIKLEALASRAVPSWLAGEMELSAGYLRRLQQEPSLWIRAKTGLAEGTAKALGSCERPVPPGWFRVPADLTALRYRGPDDLHKAAGFQSGSFEIQDLSSQLVGHACAQDPGATWWDACAGEGGKALHLSDLMRNKGMLWATDRSVRRLSVLKKRAARAGMFNYRTAVWTGAASAPFRTPCDGVLVDAPCSGVGTWQRNPHARWTTSIEDVRELTAVQTALLGNAARSVKVGGRLLYSVCTLTRSETTGVADNFEASHRDFEPSPLPILLAPGARAFLLPQDLDANGMFIAAWKRMQ
;
A
#
# COMPACT_ATOMS: atom_id res chain seq x y z
N MET A 1 -13.53 28.25 25.45
CA MET A 1 -12.14 28.03 24.99
C MET A 1 -12.11 26.79 24.10
N GLY A 2 -11.59 26.92 22.87
CA GLY A 2 -11.46 25.74 21.98
C GLY A 2 -10.47 24.73 22.56
N GLN A 3 -10.72 23.45 22.36
CA GLN A 3 -9.77 22.41 22.77
C GLN A 3 -8.45 22.57 21.98
N THR A 4 -7.32 22.37 22.66
CA THR A 4 -5.99 22.43 22.02
C THR A 4 -5.72 21.17 21.18
N LEU A 5 -4.76 21.25 20.27
CA LEU A 5 -4.39 20.13 19.38
C LEU A 5 -4.03 18.86 20.15
N GLU A 6 -3.22 19.01 21.20
CA GLU A 6 -2.80 17.88 22.05
C GLU A 6 -3.96 17.24 22.81
N ASN A 7 -5.00 18.01 23.18
CA ASN A 7 -6.21 17.46 23.78
C ASN A 7 -7.02 16.64 22.77
N HIS A 8 -7.21 17.14 21.55
CA HIS A 8 -7.85 16.37 20.49
C HIS A 8 -7.10 15.06 20.20
N ALA A 9 -5.77 15.11 20.07
CA ALA A 9 -4.96 13.92 19.84
C ALA A 9 -5.05 12.93 21.03
N ALA A 10 -5.01 13.42 22.28
CA ALA A 10 -5.12 12.59 23.47
C ALA A 10 -6.47 11.83 23.54
N LEU A 11 -7.57 12.46 23.15
CA LEU A 11 -8.89 11.81 23.08
C LEU A 11 -8.91 10.68 22.04
N VAL A 12 -8.29 10.89 20.87
CA VAL A 12 -8.14 9.81 19.87
C VAL A 12 -7.30 8.67 20.43
N LEU A 13 -6.14 8.98 21.02
CA LEU A 13 -5.20 8.00 21.56
C LEU A 13 -5.84 7.16 22.69
N ALA A 14 -6.69 7.76 23.53
CA ALA A 14 -7.44 7.05 24.57
C ALA A 14 -8.45 6.02 24.01
N SER A 15 -8.88 6.18 22.75
CA SER A 15 -9.81 5.27 22.09
C SER A 15 -9.10 4.11 21.38
N VAL A 16 -7.77 4.16 21.25
CA VAL A 16 -6.96 3.09 20.62
C VAL A 16 -6.81 1.94 21.61
N ARG A 17 -7.23 0.74 21.17
CA ARG A 17 -7.19 -0.50 21.98
C ARG A 17 -7.16 -1.71 21.06
N PRO A 18 -6.94 -2.95 21.57
CA PRO A 18 -7.09 -4.17 20.76
C PRO A 18 -8.42 -4.20 20.01
N GLY A 19 -8.38 -4.41 18.69
CA GLY A 19 -9.55 -4.37 17.79
C GLY A 19 -9.96 -2.98 17.30
N VAL A 20 -9.40 -1.90 17.85
CA VAL A 20 -9.65 -0.51 17.40
C VAL A 20 -8.32 0.17 17.08
N PRO A 21 -7.79 0.00 15.86
CA PRO A 21 -6.52 0.61 15.46
C PRO A 21 -6.62 2.13 15.34
N ALA A 22 -5.48 2.82 15.39
CA ALA A 22 -5.41 4.27 15.46
C ALA A 22 -6.11 5.00 14.30
N ASP A 23 -6.08 4.43 13.09
CA ASP A 23 -6.76 5.00 11.93
C ASP A 23 -8.30 4.90 12.04
N ALA A 24 -8.81 3.83 12.64
CA ALA A 24 -10.24 3.65 12.91
C ALA A 24 -10.70 4.62 14.00
N ALA A 25 -9.99 4.68 15.14
CA ALA A 25 -10.27 5.63 16.23
C ALA A 25 -10.24 7.09 15.74
N LEU A 26 -9.22 7.44 14.95
CA LEU A 26 -9.10 8.77 14.35
C LEU A 26 -10.28 9.09 13.41
N ARG A 27 -10.66 8.15 12.54
CA ARG A 27 -11.77 8.34 11.60
C ARG A 27 -13.09 8.59 12.35
N GLU A 28 -13.36 7.78 13.36
CA GLU A 28 -14.55 7.93 14.22
C GLU A 28 -14.56 9.30 14.91
N TYR A 29 -13.45 9.67 15.54
CA TYR A 29 -13.29 10.97 16.21
C TYR A 29 -13.52 12.15 15.26
N LEU A 30 -12.87 12.14 14.08
CA LEU A 30 -13.00 13.22 13.09
C LEU A 30 -14.40 13.30 12.46
N THR A 31 -15.13 12.19 12.41
CA THR A 31 -16.52 12.14 11.94
C THR A 31 -17.46 12.76 12.97
N ALA A 32 -17.24 12.50 14.26
CA ALA A 32 -18.01 13.07 15.36
C ALA A 32 -17.73 14.58 15.57
N ASN A 33 -16.49 15.03 15.31
CA ASN A 33 -16.06 16.42 15.52
C ASN A 33 -16.11 17.23 14.21
N ARG A 34 -17.32 17.48 13.69
CA ARG A 34 -17.55 18.18 12.41
C ARG A 34 -17.12 19.64 12.39
N THR A 35 -17.04 20.27 13.55
CA THR A 35 -16.58 21.66 13.72
C THR A 35 -15.10 21.87 13.44
N LEU A 36 -14.31 20.79 13.48
CA LEU A 36 -12.91 20.81 13.02
C LEU A 36 -12.88 21.00 11.50
N GLY A 37 -12.42 22.16 11.05
CA GLY A 37 -12.16 22.41 9.62
C GLY A 37 -11.08 21.45 9.06
N SER A 38 -10.88 21.47 7.74
CA SER A 38 -9.91 20.58 7.06
C SER A 38 -8.49 20.68 7.63
N VAL A 39 -8.04 21.88 7.98
CA VAL A 39 -6.73 22.13 8.60
C VAL A 39 -6.65 21.48 9.98
N GLY A 40 -7.67 21.69 10.85
CA GLY A 40 -7.72 21.09 12.17
C GLY A 40 -7.73 19.56 12.11
N LYS A 41 -8.50 18.96 11.21
CA LYS A 41 -8.53 17.50 11.00
C LYS A 41 -7.17 16.95 10.60
N ARG A 42 -6.44 17.63 9.70
CA ARG A 42 -5.08 17.25 9.32
C ARG A 42 -4.10 17.36 10.49
N SER A 43 -4.18 18.44 11.25
CA SER A 43 -3.32 18.65 12.41
C SER A 43 -3.51 17.55 13.47
N VAL A 44 -4.77 17.18 13.78
CA VAL A 44 -5.06 16.07 14.70
C VAL A 44 -4.53 14.74 14.15
N SER A 45 -4.77 14.44 12.88
CA SER A 45 -4.24 13.23 12.22
C SER A 45 -2.71 13.19 12.30
N ARG A 46 -2.04 14.30 11.97
CA ARG A 46 -0.60 14.43 12.07
C ARG A 46 -0.09 14.17 13.48
N ALA A 47 -0.70 14.77 14.49
CA ALA A 47 -0.32 14.62 15.88
C ALA A 47 -0.45 13.17 16.37
N VAL A 48 -1.57 12.48 16.05
CA VAL A 48 -1.80 11.08 16.39
C VAL A 48 -0.76 10.15 15.75
N PHE A 49 -0.52 10.29 14.45
CA PHE A 49 0.47 9.43 13.79
C PHE A 49 1.92 9.78 14.17
N THR A 50 2.20 11.04 14.47
CA THR A 50 3.52 11.45 15.02
C THR A 50 3.75 10.85 16.40
N TYR A 51 2.74 10.78 17.26
CA TYR A 51 2.84 10.09 18.55
C TYR A 51 3.31 8.63 18.37
N PHE A 52 2.67 7.85 17.50
CA PHE A 52 3.06 6.46 17.26
C PHE A 52 4.43 6.34 16.58
N ARG A 53 4.83 7.31 15.76
CA ARG A 53 6.16 7.33 15.13
C ARG A 53 7.28 7.47 16.15
N TRP A 54 7.05 8.24 17.22
CA TRP A 54 8.03 8.54 18.25
C TRP A 54 7.77 7.87 19.61
N ILE A 55 6.83 6.96 19.72
CA ILE A 55 6.31 6.39 20.96
C ILE A 55 7.42 5.86 21.91
N ASN A 56 8.48 5.25 21.37
CA ASN A 56 9.59 4.72 22.16
C ASN A 56 10.65 5.76 22.60
N TRP A 57 10.42 7.02 22.26
CA TRP A 57 11.19 8.16 22.79
C TRP A 57 10.45 8.93 23.88
N LEU A 58 9.19 8.54 24.17
CA LEU A 58 8.31 9.26 25.08
C LEU A 58 8.37 8.64 26.47
N ASP A 59 8.33 9.50 27.48
CA ASP A 59 8.21 9.07 28.87
C ASP A 59 6.73 8.71 29.17
N ARG A 60 6.49 7.45 29.45
CA ARG A 60 5.15 6.93 29.73
C ARG A 60 4.55 7.41 31.08
N ALA A 61 5.39 7.96 31.97
CA ALA A 61 4.92 8.55 33.23
C ALA A 61 4.26 9.93 33.03
N GLU A 62 4.51 10.58 31.88
CA GLU A 62 3.90 11.86 31.56
C GLU A 62 2.47 11.72 31.05
N SER A 63 1.69 12.81 31.19
CA SER A 63 0.36 12.85 30.57
C SER A 63 0.43 12.69 29.05
N VAL A 64 -0.61 12.12 28.46
CA VAL A 64 -0.67 11.88 26.99
C VAL A 64 -0.49 13.19 26.21
N GLN A 65 -1.02 14.31 26.71
CA GLN A 65 -0.86 15.63 26.09
C GLN A 65 0.61 16.05 26.03
N LYS A 66 1.37 15.88 27.13
CA LYS A 66 2.81 16.16 27.16
C LYS A 66 3.58 15.23 26.22
N GLN A 67 3.22 13.96 26.18
CA GLN A 67 3.81 13.00 25.24
C GLN A 67 3.56 13.42 23.78
N VAL A 68 2.35 13.87 23.42
CA VAL A 68 2.03 14.38 22.08
C VAL A 68 2.89 15.59 21.74
N LEU A 69 3.03 16.56 22.65
CA LEU A 69 3.87 17.75 22.45
C LEU A 69 5.34 17.37 22.24
N ARG A 70 5.87 16.42 23.02
CA ARG A 70 7.24 15.91 22.86
C ARG A 70 7.44 15.19 21.50
N ALA A 71 6.47 14.37 21.10
CA ALA A 71 6.51 13.70 19.80
C ALA A 71 6.53 14.70 18.64
N MET A 72 5.72 15.75 18.72
CA MET A 72 5.71 16.85 17.74
C MET A 72 7.04 17.62 17.71
N GLY A 73 7.64 17.87 18.88
CA GLY A 73 8.96 18.49 18.99
C GLY A 73 10.08 17.60 18.37
N LEU A 74 10.07 16.29 18.62
CA LEU A 74 10.99 15.35 18.00
C LEU A 74 10.83 15.31 16.47
N GLN A 75 9.58 15.32 15.98
CA GLN A 75 9.30 15.38 14.54
C GLN A 75 9.84 16.66 13.91
N ALA A 76 9.57 17.82 14.50
CA ALA A 76 10.06 19.11 14.00
C ALA A 76 11.60 19.17 13.95
N ARG A 77 12.27 18.63 14.97
CA ARG A 77 13.74 18.51 14.99
C ARG A 77 14.22 17.59 13.88
N PHE A 78 13.60 16.43 13.72
CA PHE A 78 13.95 15.45 12.68
C PHE A 78 13.69 15.98 11.27
N ASP A 79 12.57 16.68 11.06
CA ASP A 79 12.23 17.28 9.76
C ASP A 79 13.25 18.36 9.36
N LYS A 80 13.76 19.12 10.34
CA LYS A 80 14.82 20.13 10.13
C LYS A 80 16.17 19.48 9.83
N ASP A 81 16.55 18.45 10.57
CA ASP A 81 17.79 17.71 10.43
C ASP A 81 17.57 16.22 10.75
N PRO A 82 17.40 15.36 9.73
CA PRO A 82 17.26 13.92 9.92
C PRO A 82 18.49 13.26 10.59
N LEU A 83 19.67 13.89 10.56
CA LEU A 83 20.87 13.39 11.22
C LEU A 83 20.91 13.71 12.71
N SER A 84 20.03 14.59 13.20
CA SER A 84 19.89 14.94 14.61
C SER A 84 19.52 13.73 15.51
N ILE A 85 19.01 12.65 14.93
CA ILE A 85 18.76 11.37 15.59
C ILE A 85 19.77 10.35 15.10
N LYS A 86 20.58 9.80 16.02
CA LYS A 86 21.60 8.82 15.73
C LYS A 86 21.00 7.53 15.18
N LEU A 87 21.72 6.87 14.26
CA LEU A 87 21.24 5.65 13.59
C LEU A 87 20.99 4.52 14.59
N GLU A 88 21.82 4.37 15.59
CA GLU A 88 21.67 3.34 16.63
C GLU A 88 20.38 3.53 17.44
N ALA A 89 19.99 4.79 17.69
CA ALA A 89 18.73 5.11 18.36
C ALA A 89 17.53 4.82 17.45
N LEU A 90 17.65 5.03 16.14
CA LEU A 90 16.63 4.64 15.18
C LEU A 90 16.50 3.11 15.11
N ALA A 91 17.59 2.38 14.99
CA ALA A 91 17.59 0.94 14.92
C ALA A 91 16.97 0.27 16.17
N SER A 92 17.22 0.84 17.37
CA SER A 92 16.73 0.29 18.63
C SER A 92 15.31 0.73 19.02
N ARG A 93 14.81 1.88 18.50
CA ARG A 93 13.55 2.48 18.96
C ARG A 93 12.52 2.70 17.87
N ALA A 94 12.93 2.77 16.59
CA ALA A 94 12.00 3.06 15.49
C ALA A 94 11.24 1.84 14.99
N VAL A 95 11.71 0.64 15.32
CA VAL A 95 11.12 -0.64 14.86
C VAL A 95 11.10 -1.67 15.99
N PRO A 96 10.21 -2.66 15.95
CA PRO A 96 10.25 -3.78 16.89
C PRO A 96 11.51 -4.65 16.65
N SER A 97 12.03 -5.24 17.72
CA SER A 97 13.29 -6.00 17.70
C SER A 97 13.31 -7.19 16.74
N TRP A 98 12.17 -7.85 16.56
CA TRP A 98 12.06 -9.00 15.67
C TRP A 98 12.32 -8.67 14.19
N LEU A 99 12.14 -7.39 13.78
CA LEU A 99 12.25 -6.99 12.38
C LEU A 99 13.65 -7.20 11.81
N ALA A 100 14.70 -7.02 12.62
CA ALA A 100 16.08 -7.25 12.19
C ALA A 100 16.37 -8.70 11.77
N GLY A 101 15.58 -9.67 12.24
CA GLY A 101 15.63 -11.06 11.80
C GLY A 101 14.98 -11.31 10.43
N GLU A 102 14.13 -10.39 10.00
CA GLU A 102 13.33 -10.52 8.78
C GLU A 102 13.81 -9.67 7.61
N MET A 103 14.50 -8.56 7.87
CA MET A 103 15.02 -7.68 6.81
C MET A 103 16.24 -6.87 7.28
N GLU A 104 16.99 -6.35 6.31
CA GLU A 104 18.04 -5.39 6.58
C GLU A 104 17.46 -4.03 7.00
N LEU A 105 17.92 -3.50 8.12
CA LEU A 105 17.52 -2.20 8.65
C LEU A 105 18.49 -1.10 8.15
N SER A 106 18.41 -0.76 6.87
CA SER A 106 19.27 0.28 6.30
C SER A 106 18.99 1.66 6.91
N ALA A 107 20.01 2.52 6.93
CA ALA A 107 19.87 3.90 7.39
C ALA A 107 18.77 4.68 6.61
N GLY A 108 18.67 4.44 5.30
CA GLY A 108 17.65 5.04 4.44
C GLY A 108 16.25 4.63 4.87
N TYR A 109 16.00 3.33 5.08
CA TYR A 109 14.73 2.81 5.54
C TYR A 109 14.31 3.37 6.91
N LEU A 110 15.22 3.29 7.91
CA LEU A 110 14.93 3.77 9.26
C LEU A 110 14.60 5.27 9.31
N ARG A 111 15.34 6.09 8.55
CA ARG A 111 15.05 7.53 8.45
C ARG A 111 13.74 7.78 7.72
N ARG A 112 13.46 7.02 6.67
CA ARG A 112 12.22 7.14 5.92
C ARG A 112 11.00 6.83 6.77
N LEU A 113 11.05 5.86 7.67
CA LEU A 113 9.98 5.54 8.60
C LEU A 113 9.60 6.70 9.53
N GLN A 114 10.50 7.64 9.79
CA GLN A 114 10.25 8.80 10.65
C GLN A 114 9.78 10.05 9.89
N GLN A 115 9.73 9.99 8.56
CA GLN A 115 9.16 11.05 7.73
C GLN A 115 7.66 10.88 7.55
N GLU A 116 6.97 11.98 7.20
CA GLU A 116 5.58 11.88 6.76
C GLU A 116 5.50 11.20 5.38
N PRO A 117 4.47 10.38 5.15
CA PRO A 117 4.30 9.72 3.87
C PRO A 117 3.88 10.72 2.78
N SER A 118 4.37 10.51 1.56
CA SER A 118 3.89 11.24 0.41
C SER A 118 2.48 10.79 0.00
N LEU A 119 1.70 11.74 -0.48
CA LEU A 119 0.37 11.47 -1.02
C LEU A 119 0.45 11.31 -2.54
N TRP A 120 0.27 10.07 -2.99
CA TRP A 120 0.27 9.72 -4.39
C TRP A 120 -1.14 9.56 -4.92
N ILE A 121 -1.34 10.01 -6.15
CA ILE A 121 -2.55 9.79 -6.93
C ILE A 121 -2.19 9.12 -8.26
N ARG A 122 -3.11 8.36 -8.78
CA ARG A 122 -3.06 7.80 -10.13
C ARG A 122 -4.14 8.48 -10.97
N ALA A 123 -3.72 9.30 -11.91
CA ALA A 123 -4.64 9.83 -12.91
C ALA A 123 -5.08 8.70 -13.85
N LYS A 124 -6.29 8.80 -14.40
CA LYS A 124 -6.74 7.91 -15.46
C LYS A 124 -5.88 8.09 -16.71
N THR A 125 -5.69 7.03 -17.47
CA THR A 125 -4.89 7.05 -18.71
C THR A 125 -5.30 8.22 -19.62
N GLY A 126 -4.32 9.01 -20.04
CA GLY A 126 -4.50 10.22 -20.83
C GLY A 126 -4.89 11.48 -20.04
N LEU A 127 -5.19 11.40 -18.73
CA LEU A 127 -5.65 12.55 -17.93
C LEU A 127 -4.61 13.13 -16.98
N ALA A 128 -3.36 12.63 -16.98
CA ALA A 128 -2.37 13.03 -15.99
C ALA A 128 -2.04 14.53 -16.01
N GLU A 129 -1.83 15.12 -17.19
CA GLU A 129 -1.52 16.54 -17.32
C GLU A 129 -2.70 17.44 -16.92
N GLY A 130 -3.92 17.09 -17.38
CA GLY A 130 -5.13 17.80 -16.99
C GLY A 130 -5.38 17.73 -15.49
N THR A 131 -5.15 16.56 -14.89
CA THR A 131 -5.27 16.35 -13.43
C THR A 131 -4.22 17.18 -12.68
N ALA A 132 -2.96 17.17 -13.09
CA ALA A 132 -1.90 17.96 -12.48
C ALA A 132 -2.20 19.46 -12.54
N LYS A 133 -2.68 19.95 -13.68
CA LYS A 133 -3.08 21.36 -13.88
C LYS A 133 -4.27 21.73 -12.99
N ALA A 134 -5.27 20.87 -12.90
CA ALA A 134 -6.47 21.15 -12.11
C ALA A 134 -6.20 21.14 -10.59
N LEU A 135 -5.28 20.31 -10.12
CA LEU A 135 -4.90 20.22 -8.70
C LEU A 135 -3.79 21.22 -8.32
N GLY A 136 -3.02 21.73 -9.27
CA GLY A 136 -1.98 22.75 -9.12
C GLY A 136 -0.69 22.24 -8.48
N SER A 137 -0.72 21.58 -7.34
CA SER A 137 0.47 21.19 -6.57
C SER A 137 0.84 19.72 -6.79
N CYS A 138 1.13 19.35 -8.03
CA CYS A 138 1.48 17.98 -8.40
C CYS A 138 2.90 17.90 -9.00
N GLU A 139 3.62 16.83 -8.65
CA GLU A 139 4.94 16.51 -9.16
C GLU A 139 4.92 15.11 -9.80
N ARG A 140 5.71 14.92 -10.85
CA ARG A 140 5.97 13.59 -11.42
C ARG A 140 6.93 12.82 -10.51
N PRO A 141 6.84 11.47 -10.43
CA PRO A 141 7.83 10.70 -9.71
C PRO A 141 9.22 10.85 -10.37
N VAL A 142 10.25 10.90 -9.53
CA VAL A 142 11.65 10.82 -9.97
C VAL A 142 12.10 9.38 -9.73
N PRO A 143 12.23 8.56 -10.77
CA PRO A 143 12.57 7.15 -10.60
C PRO A 143 14.05 6.97 -10.26
N PRO A 144 14.41 5.98 -9.45
CA PRO A 144 15.80 5.58 -9.26
C PRO A 144 16.38 4.96 -10.54
N GLY A 145 17.71 4.95 -10.65
CA GLY A 145 18.41 4.52 -11.87
C GLY A 145 18.22 3.07 -12.29
N TRP A 146 17.71 2.19 -11.41
CA TRP A 146 17.40 0.80 -11.71
C TRP A 146 15.99 0.58 -12.28
N PHE A 147 15.16 1.63 -12.25
CA PHE A 147 13.74 1.56 -12.58
C PHE A 147 13.48 2.01 -14.03
N ARG A 148 12.70 1.22 -14.76
CA ARG A 148 12.17 1.59 -16.08
C ARG A 148 10.82 2.29 -15.90
N VAL A 149 10.75 3.56 -16.24
CA VAL A 149 9.49 4.31 -16.20
C VAL A 149 8.55 3.76 -17.27
N PRO A 150 7.36 3.20 -16.90
CA PRO A 150 6.37 2.85 -17.89
C PRO A 150 5.93 4.09 -18.68
N ALA A 151 5.78 3.94 -20.00
CA ALA A 151 5.41 5.06 -20.89
C ALA A 151 4.03 5.66 -20.55
N ASP A 152 3.15 4.85 -19.97
CA ASP A 152 1.81 5.19 -19.55
C ASP A 152 1.67 5.42 -18.03
N LEU A 153 2.79 5.65 -17.33
CA LEU A 153 2.77 5.98 -15.90
C LEU A 153 2.07 7.32 -15.66
N THR A 154 0.94 7.26 -14.98
CA THR A 154 0.09 8.43 -14.69
C THR A 154 0.18 8.89 -13.22
N ALA A 155 1.20 8.43 -12.49
CA ALA A 155 1.44 8.77 -11.10
C ALA A 155 1.78 10.25 -10.93
N LEU A 156 1.15 10.87 -9.92
CA LEU A 156 1.42 12.24 -9.50
C LEU A 156 1.54 12.28 -7.98
N ARG A 157 2.55 12.97 -7.48
CA ARG A 157 2.70 13.27 -6.05
C ARG A 157 2.01 14.59 -5.76
N TYR A 158 0.98 14.54 -4.91
CA TYR A 158 0.23 15.73 -4.52
C TYR A 158 0.81 16.36 -3.26
N ARG A 159 1.07 17.66 -3.31
CA ARG A 159 1.62 18.46 -2.20
C ARG A 159 0.68 19.55 -1.72
N GLY A 160 -0.50 19.65 -2.33
CA GLY A 160 -1.45 20.69 -2.01
C GLY A 160 -2.15 20.49 -0.65
N PRO A 161 -2.81 21.55 -0.18
CA PRO A 161 -3.50 21.53 1.09
C PRO A 161 -4.92 20.95 1.04
N ASP A 162 -5.47 20.68 -0.13
CA ASP A 162 -6.88 20.36 -0.28
C ASP A 162 -7.20 18.91 0.05
N ASP A 163 -8.43 18.65 0.44
CA ASP A 163 -8.99 17.32 0.61
C ASP A 163 -9.32 16.74 -0.77
N LEU A 164 -8.47 15.84 -1.26
CA LEU A 164 -8.62 15.24 -2.59
C LEU A 164 -9.96 14.49 -2.76
N HIS A 165 -10.55 13.99 -1.67
CA HIS A 165 -11.87 13.34 -1.76
C HIS A 165 -12.97 14.31 -2.20
N LYS A 166 -12.78 15.63 -2.01
CA LYS A 166 -13.71 16.67 -2.45
C LYS A 166 -13.39 17.25 -3.81
N ALA A 167 -12.23 16.91 -4.39
CA ALA A 167 -11.83 17.39 -5.70
C ALA A 167 -12.78 16.86 -6.79
N ALA A 168 -13.16 17.72 -7.74
CA ALA A 168 -14.05 17.35 -8.84
C ALA A 168 -13.53 16.15 -9.65
N GLY A 169 -12.20 16.09 -9.89
CA GLY A 169 -11.56 14.97 -10.58
C GLY A 169 -11.65 13.65 -9.83
N PHE A 170 -11.64 13.66 -8.48
CA PHE A 170 -11.87 12.46 -7.69
C PHE A 170 -13.33 12.01 -7.77
N GLN A 171 -14.27 12.93 -7.69
CA GLN A 171 -15.71 12.64 -7.76
C GLN A 171 -16.12 12.12 -9.14
N SER A 172 -15.48 12.60 -10.21
CA SER A 172 -15.69 12.13 -11.58
C SER A 172 -14.90 10.87 -11.95
N GLY A 173 -14.02 10.36 -11.07
CA GLY A 173 -13.17 9.21 -11.36
C GLY A 173 -12.00 9.50 -12.30
N SER A 174 -11.65 10.78 -12.50
CA SER A 174 -10.50 11.18 -13.32
C SER A 174 -9.16 10.79 -12.67
N PHE A 175 -9.14 10.59 -11.36
CA PHE A 175 -8.00 10.04 -10.62
C PHE A 175 -8.44 9.24 -9.39
N GLU A 176 -7.55 8.39 -8.93
CA GLU A 176 -7.66 7.62 -7.68
C GLU A 176 -6.51 7.99 -6.73
N ILE A 177 -6.77 7.98 -5.41
CA ILE A 177 -5.70 8.04 -4.41
C ILE A 177 -5.09 6.64 -4.32
N GLN A 178 -3.87 6.49 -4.81
CA GLN A 178 -3.17 5.22 -4.86
C GLN A 178 -1.67 5.45 -4.72
N ASP A 179 -1.03 4.72 -3.80
CA ASP A 179 0.41 4.76 -3.59
C ASP A 179 1.19 4.37 -4.85
N LEU A 180 2.35 5.01 -5.09
CA LEU A 180 3.17 4.77 -6.29
C LEU A 180 3.57 3.31 -6.41
N SER A 181 4.06 2.66 -5.35
CA SER A 181 4.46 1.27 -5.41
C SER A 181 3.29 0.34 -5.78
N SER A 182 2.07 0.64 -5.31
CA SER A 182 0.86 -0.08 -5.72
C SER A 182 0.52 0.14 -7.20
N GLN A 183 0.81 1.32 -7.77
CA GLN A 183 0.66 1.57 -9.21
C GLN A 183 1.68 0.75 -10.00
N LEU A 184 2.93 0.65 -9.53
CA LEU A 184 3.98 -0.13 -10.19
C LEU A 184 3.65 -1.62 -10.26
N VAL A 185 2.93 -2.18 -9.27
CA VAL A 185 2.38 -3.55 -9.36
C VAL A 185 1.46 -3.69 -10.57
N GLY A 186 0.57 -2.73 -10.83
CA GLY A 186 -0.29 -2.73 -12.01
C GLY A 186 0.49 -2.78 -13.31
N HIS A 187 1.53 -1.94 -13.44
CA HIS A 187 2.41 -1.97 -14.62
C HIS A 187 3.25 -3.25 -14.72
N ALA A 188 3.63 -3.85 -13.57
CA ALA A 188 4.34 -5.14 -13.57
C ALA A 188 3.50 -6.30 -14.11
N CYS A 189 2.17 -6.19 -14.09
CA CYS A 189 1.28 -7.18 -14.68
C CYS A 189 1.44 -7.30 -16.20
N ALA A 190 1.85 -6.23 -16.91
CA ALA A 190 2.04 -6.21 -18.36
C ALA A 190 0.84 -6.79 -19.14
N GLN A 191 -0.36 -6.39 -18.73
CA GLN A 191 -1.61 -6.87 -19.31
C GLN A 191 -1.92 -6.23 -20.65
N ASP A 192 -2.39 -7.03 -21.59
CA ASP A 192 -2.86 -6.54 -22.89
C ASP A 192 -4.35 -6.20 -22.86
N PRO A 193 -4.79 -5.18 -23.62
CA PRO A 193 -6.21 -4.95 -23.86
C PRO A 193 -6.87 -6.17 -24.54
N GLY A 194 -7.97 -6.65 -23.96
CA GLY A 194 -8.67 -7.84 -24.45
C GLY A 194 -8.37 -9.14 -23.69
N ALA A 195 -7.30 -9.17 -22.90
CA ALA A 195 -6.94 -10.30 -22.05
C ALA A 195 -7.96 -10.57 -20.92
N THR A 196 -7.92 -11.77 -20.38
CA THR A 196 -8.65 -12.15 -19.15
C THR A 196 -7.69 -12.15 -17.96
N TRP A 197 -7.95 -11.28 -17.01
CA TRP A 197 -7.16 -11.16 -15.77
C TRP A 197 -7.98 -11.51 -14.53
N TRP A 198 -7.27 -11.97 -13.51
CA TRP A 198 -7.84 -12.19 -12.19
C TRP A 198 -7.02 -11.46 -11.12
N ASP A 199 -7.64 -10.51 -10.42
CA ASP A 199 -7.16 -9.94 -9.16
C ASP A 199 -7.76 -10.76 -8.01
N ALA A 200 -6.96 -11.68 -7.47
CA ALA A 200 -7.44 -12.70 -6.53
C ALA A 200 -7.74 -12.14 -5.13
N CYS A 201 -7.12 -11.01 -4.77
CA CYS A 201 -7.27 -10.35 -3.47
C CYS A 201 -7.59 -8.86 -3.67
N ALA A 202 -8.57 -8.55 -4.50
CA ALA A 202 -8.84 -7.20 -5.01
C ALA A 202 -9.17 -6.16 -3.94
N GLY A 203 -9.63 -6.60 -2.78
CA GLY A 203 -10.00 -5.70 -1.70
C GLY A 203 -11.04 -4.67 -2.12
N GLU A 204 -10.72 -3.40 -1.90
CA GLU A 204 -11.56 -2.25 -2.30
C GLU A 204 -11.29 -1.78 -3.74
N GLY A 205 -10.54 -2.55 -4.54
CA GLY A 205 -10.37 -2.37 -5.97
C GLY A 205 -9.20 -1.48 -6.40
N GLY A 206 -8.25 -1.17 -5.53
CA GLY A 206 -7.15 -0.27 -5.90
C GLY A 206 -6.37 -0.73 -7.13
N LYS A 207 -5.93 -2.00 -7.16
CA LYS A 207 -5.21 -2.61 -8.28
C LYS A 207 -6.18 -3.03 -9.40
N ALA A 208 -7.36 -3.57 -9.08
CA ALA A 208 -8.38 -3.93 -10.07
C ALA A 208 -8.77 -2.75 -10.97
N LEU A 209 -9.02 -1.57 -10.41
CA LEU A 209 -9.31 -0.35 -11.18
C LEU A 209 -8.14 0.04 -12.08
N HIS A 210 -6.91 -0.13 -11.60
CA HIS A 210 -5.71 0.17 -12.39
C HIS A 210 -5.55 -0.82 -13.56
N LEU A 211 -5.71 -2.11 -13.30
CA LEU A 211 -5.67 -3.13 -14.35
C LEU A 211 -6.72 -2.86 -15.44
N SER A 212 -7.96 -2.57 -15.04
CA SER A 212 -9.02 -2.22 -15.99
C SER A 212 -8.69 -0.99 -16.85
N ASP A 213 -8.09 0.05 -16.24
CA ASP A 213 -7.66 1.26 -16.96
C ASP A 213 -6.55 0.94 -17.97
N LEU A 214 -5.52 0.19 -17.58
CA LEU A 214 -4.44 -0.26 -18.44
C LEU A 214 -4.95 -1.19 -19.55
N MET A 215 -5.94 -2.04 -19.26
CA MET A 215 -6.67 -2.85 -20.26
C MET A 215 -7.60 -2.01 -21.14
N ARG A 216 -7.74 -0.70 -20.92
CA ARG A 216 -8.64 0.20 -21.64
C ARG A 216 -10.10 -0.26 -21.62
N ASN A 217 -10.54 -0.81 -20.47
CA ASN A 217 -11.87 -1.43 -20.32
C ASN A 217 -12.19 -2.54 -21.36
N LYS A 218 -11.17 -3.21 -21.91
CA LYS A 218 -11.33 -4.35 -22.84
C LYS A 218 -10.98 -5.66 -22.17
N GLY A 219 -11.53 -6.77 -22.69
CA GLY A 219 -11.33 -8.08 -22.08
C GLY A 219 -12.18 -8.29 -20.82
N MET A 220 -11.69 -9.12 -19.88
CA MET A 220 -12.42 -9.46 -18.66
C MET A 220 -11.48 -9.40 -17.45
N LEU A 221 -11.91 -8.73 -16.38
CA LEU A 221 -11.23 -8.73 -15.10
C LEU A 221 -12.11 -9.37 -14.01
N TRP A 222 -11.68 -10.50 -13.48
CA TRP A 222 -12.23 -11.05 -12.25
C TRP A 222 -11.59 -10.36 -11.06
N ALA A 223 -12.41 -9.77 -10.20
CA ALA A 223 -11.96 -9.14 -8.95
C ALA A 223 -12.60 -9.87 -7.77
N THR A 224 -11.80 -10.59 -6.99
CA THR A 224 -12.30 -11.38 -5.88
C THR A 224 -11.70 -10.95 -4.55
N ASP A 225 -12.42 -11.17 -3.47
CA ASP A 225 -11.95 -10.95 -2.09
C ASP A 225 -12.80 -11.79 -1.15
N ARG A 226 -12.27 -12.15 0.02
CA ARG A 226 -13.03 -12.86 1.04
C ARG A 226 -14.14 -12.00 1.67
N SER A 227 -14.03 -10.67 1.58
CA SER A 227 -14.93 -9.71 2.23
C SER A 227 -15.94 -9.12 1.24
N VAL A 228 -17.21 -9.50 1.40
CA VAL A 228 -18.35 -8.91 0.66
C VAL A 228 -18.39 -7.39 0.82
N ARG A 229 -18.07 -6.87 2.04
CA ARG A 229 -18.02 -5.43 2.32
C ARG A 229 -16.99 -4.72 1.43
N ARG A 230 -15.78 -5.28 1.31
CA ARG A 230 -14.72 -4.69 0.47
C ARG A 230 -15.11 -4.70 -1.01
N LEU A 231 -15.70 -5.80 -1.49
CA LEU A 231 -16.23 -5.89 -2.87
C LEU A 231 -17.36 -4.89 -3.13
N SER A 232 -18.20 -4.59 -2.14
CA SER A 232 -19.20 -3.52 -2.25
C SER A 232 -18.57 -2.13 -2.44
N VAL A 233 -17.45 -1.84 -1.73
CA VAL A 233 -16.68 -0.61 -1.92
C VAL A 233 -16.04 -0.58 -3.32
N LEU A 234 -15.46 -1.69 -3.77
CA LEU A 234 -14.90 -1.84 -5.12
C LEU A 234 -15.94 -1.48 -6.17
N LYS A 235 -17.17 -2.02 -6.09
CA LYS A 235 -18.25 -1.73 -7.05
C LYS A 235 -18.57 -0.23 -7.12
N LYS A 236 -18.63 0.46 -5.98
CA LYS A 236 -18.86 1.92 -5.95
C LYS A 236 -17.71 2.69 -6.61
N ARG A 237 -16.46 2.30 -6.34
CA ARG A 237 -15.29 2.90 -6.97
C ARG A 237 -15.23 2.61 -8.46
N ALA A 238 -15.54 1.38 -8.88
CA ALA A 238 -15.61 0.98 -10.28
C ALA A 238 -16.64 1.82 -11.06
N ALA A 239 -17.84 2.01 -10.51
CA ALA A 239 -18.86 2.87 -11.11
C ALA A 239 -18.35 4.32 -11.26
N ARG A 240 -17.74 4.89 -10.22
CA ARG A 240 -17.15 6.24 -10.26
C ARG A 240 -16.06 6.36 -11.34
N ALA A 241 -15.17 5.36 -11.45
CA ALA A 241 -14.09 5.34 -12.42
C ALA A 241 -14.52 4.97 -13.85
N GLY A 242 -15.79 4.63 -14.07
CA GLY A 242 -16.27 4.14 -15.36
C GLY A 242 -15.67 2.80 -15.78
N MET A 243 -15.38 1.93 -14.81
CA MET A 243 -14.91 0.57 -15.04
C MET A 243 -16.12 -0.35 -15.29
N PHE A 244 -16.14 -1.09 -16.39
CA PHE A 244 -17.24 -1.98 -16.74
C PHE A 244 -16.83 -3.38 -17.24
N ASN A 245 -15.54 -3.62 -17.52
CA ASN A 245 -15.03 -4.91 -17.98
C ASN A 245 -14.69 -5.88 -16.81
N TYR A 246 -15.48 -5.87 -15.74
CA TYR A 246 -15.17 -6.66 -14.56
C TYR A 246 -16.34 -7.48 -14.05
N ARG A 247 -16.02 -8.53 -13.29
CA ARG A 247 -16.95 -9.30 -12.46
C ARG A 247 -16.37 -9.47 -11.06
N THR A 248 -17.26 -9.56 -10.07
CA THR A 248 -16.83 -9.79 -8.68
C THR A 248 -17.40 -11.10 -8.15
N ALA A 249 -16.61 -11.81 -7.37
CA ALA A 249 -17.05 -12.98 -6.62
C ALA A 249 -16.34 -13.05 -5.27
N VAL A 250 -16.94 -13.71 -4.30
CA VAL A 250 -16.27 -14.04 -3.03
C VAL A 250 -15.32 -15.21 -3.30
N TRP A 251 -14.07 -15.06 -2.88
CA TRP A 251 -13.07 -16.11 -2.87
C TRP A 251 -12.28 -16.05 -1.56
N THR A 252 -12.24 -17.15 -0.85
CA THR A 252 -11.61 -17.27 0.48
C THR A 252 -10.26 -17.97 0.45
N GLY A 253 -9.69 -18.14 -0.76
CA GLY A 253 -8.44 -18.88 -0.94
C GLY A 253 -8.62 -20.36 -1.26
N ALA A 254 -9.84 -20.80 -1.58
CA ALA A 254 -10.11 -22.19 -1.93
C ALA A 254 -9.32 -22.65 -3.17
N ALA A 255 -9.09 -23.96 -3.29
CA ALA A 255 -8.34 -24.56 -4.42
C ALA A 255 -8.99 -24.33 -5.79
N SER A 256 -10.31 -24.06 -5.84
CA SER A 256 -11.04 -23.70 -7.05
C SER A 256 -11.32 -22.20 -7.08
N ALA A 257 -11.07 -21.58 -8.23
CA ALA A 257 -11.53 -20.21 -8.51
C ALA A 257 -13.08 -20.18 -8.61
N PRO A 258 -13.72 -19.04 -8.33
CA PRO A 258 -15.17 -18.92 -8.42
C PRO A 258 -15.68 -18.77 -9.88
N PHE A 259 -14.86 -19.09 -10.84
CA PHE A 259 -15.13 -19.10 -12.28
C PHE A 259 -14.37 -20.25 -12.95
N ARG A 260 -14.77 -20.58 -14.20
CA ARG A 260 -14.19 -21.73 -14.92
C ARG A 260 -13.17 -21.35 -15.99
N THR A 261 -13.16 -20.10 -16.43
CA THR A 261 -12.32 -19.66 -17.55
C THR A 261 -10.87 -19.45 -17.07
N PRO A 262 -9.89 -20.14 -17.64
CA PRO A 262 -8.48 -19.85 -17.34
C PRO A 262 -8.10 -18.42 -17.74
N CYS A 263 -7.19 -17.81 -17.00
CA CYS A 263 -6.80 -16.41 -17.14
C CYS A 263 -5.47 -16.27 -17.89
N ASP A 264 -5.35 -15.23 -18.71
CA ASP A 264 -4.09 -14.82 -19.33
C ASP A 264 -3.12 -14.29 -18.29
N GLY A 265 -3.66 -13.73 -17.20
CA GLY A 265 -2.87 -13.31 -16.05
C GLY A 265 -3.64 -13.39 -14.74
N VAL A 266 -2.90 -13.63 -13.67
CA VAL A 266 -3.41 -13.64 -12.29
C VAL A 266 -2.52 -12.77 -11.42
N LEU A 267 -3.12 -11.85 -10.68
CA LEU A 267 -2.48 -11.04 -9.64
C LEU A 267 -2.92 -11.56 -8.26
N VAL A 268 -1.97 -11.92 -7.44
CA VAL A 268 -2.15 -12.24 -6.03
C VAL A 268 -1.52 -11.14 -5.20
N ASP A 269 -2.28 -10.04 -4.98
CA ASP A 269 -1.90 -8.98 -4.02
C ASP A 269 -2.34 -9.41 -2.62
N ALA A 270 -1.52 -10.26 -2.01
CA ALA A 270 -1.93 -11.04 -0.86
C ALA A 270 -2.04 -10.21 0.44
N PRO A 271 -2.92 -10.60 1.39
CA PRO A 271 -2.91 -10.04 2.72
C PRO A 271 -1.54 -10.29 3.37
N CYS A 272 -0.97 -9.27 4.02
CA CYS A 272 0.36 -9.32 4.59
C CYS A 272 0.48 -8.46 5.85
N SER A 273 1.60 -8.56 6.56
CA SER A 273 1.90 -7.81 7.78
C SER A 273 1.93 -6.28 7.58
N GLY A 274 2.12 -5.82 6.34
CA GLY A 274 2.12 -4.41 6.00
C GLY A 274 3.35 -3.63 6.46
N VAL A 275 4.47 -4.29 6.75
CA VAL A 275 5.74 -3.64 7.17
C VAL A 275 6.16 -2.52 6.22
N GLY A 276 5.94 -2.69 4.92
CA GLY A 276 6.23 -1.67 3.92
C GLY A 276 5.36 -0.41 4.01
N THR A 277 4.25 -0.46 4.76
CA THR A 277 3.32 0.67 4.93
C THR A 277 3.45 1.39 6.26
N TRP A 278 4.41 1.02 7.11
CA TRP A 278 4.56 1.54 8.46
C TRP A 278 4.90 3.03 8.54
N GLN A 279 5.44 3.62 7.48
CA GLN A 279 5.59 5.06 7.38
C GLN A 279 4.22 5.76 7.42
N ARG A 280 3.25 5.23 6.69
CA ARG A 280 1.88 5.76 6.62
C ARG A 280 1.03 5.32 7.81
N ASN A 281 1.26 4.12 8.33
CA ASN A 281 0.55 3.56 9.49
C ASN A 281 1.53 3.20 10.61
N PRO A 282 2.10 4.19 11.32
CA PRO A 282 3.09 3.95 12.37
C PRO A 282 2.52 3.22 13.59
N HIS A 283 1.21 3.18 13.80
CA HIS A 283 0.58 2.38 14.85
C HIS A 283 0.73 0.88 14.57
N ALA A 284 0.52 0.43 13.32
CA ALA A 284 0.68 -0.97 12.94
C ALA A 284 2.08 -1.50 13.25
N ARG A 285 3.11 -0.65 13.21
CA ARG A 285 4.49 -1.00 13.59
C ARG A 285 4.60 -1.61 14.99
N TRP A 286 3.73 -1.21 15.89
CA TRP A 286 3.77 -1.60 17.31
C TRP A 286 2.72 -2.65 17.68
N THR A 287 1.87 -3.00 16.76
CA THR A 287 0.81 -4.00 16.94
C THR A 287 1.00 -5.24 16.07
N THR A 288 1.94 -5.22 15.13
CA THR A 288 2.31 -6.39 14.32
C THR A 288 3.39 -7.19 15.04
N SER A 289 3.18 -8.50 15.17
CA SER A 289 4.11 -9.44 15.76
C SER A 289 4.78 -10.33 14.72
N ILE A 290 5.81 -11.07 15.12
CA ILE A 290 6.43 -12.09 14.26
C ILE A 290 5.50 -13.28 14.02
N GLU A 291 4.60 -13.55 14.96
CA GLU A 291 3.57 -14.58 14.85
C GLU A 291 2.59 -14.23 13.72
N ASP A 292 2.15 -12.96 13.64
CA ASP A 292 1.31 -12.48 12.52
C ASP A 292 2.00 -12.70 11.17
N VAL A 293 3.32 -12.44 11.09
CA VAL A 293 4.13 -12.68 9.88
C VAL A 293 4.09 -14.16 9.48
N ARG A 294 4.27 -15.07 10.44
CA ARG A 294 4.26 -16.53 10.20
C ARG A 294 2.90 -17.02 9.73
N GLU A 295 1.83 -16.57 10.38
CA GLU A 295 0.45 -16.93 9.99
C GLU A 295 0.13 -16.42 8.57
N LEU A 296 0.49 -15.18 8.27
CA LEU A 296 0.26 -14.58 6.96
C LEU A 296 1.10 -15.24 5.87
N THR A 297 2.33 -15.66 6.15
CA THR A 297 3.18 -16.43 5.22
C THR A 297 2.48 -17.73 4.79
N ALA A 298 1.87 -18.47 5.71
CA ALA A 298 1.12 -19.68 5.38
C ALA A 298 -0.10 -19.37 4.50
N VAL A 299 -0.83 -18.30 4.82
CA VAL A 299 -1.98 -17.84 4.01
C VAL A 299 -1.53 -17.45 2.60
N GLN A 300 -0.45 -16.69 2.46
CA GLN A 300 0.09 -16.25 1.18
C GLN A 300 0.52 -17.42 0.31
N THR A 301 1.23 -18.40 0.88
CA THR A 301 1.65 -19.63 0.19
C THR A 301 0.44 -20.38 -0.37
N ALA A 302 -0.61 -20.56 0.44
CA ALA A 302 -1.83 -21.22 0.01
C ALA A 302 -2.57 -20.44 -1.09
N LEU A 303 -2.72 -19.11 -0.93
CA LEU A 303 -3.37 -18.25 -1.91
C LEU A 303 -2.65 -18.29 -3.27
N LEU A 304 -1.32 -18.18 -3.26
CA LEU A 304 -0.50 -18.19 -4.47
C LEU A 304 -0.60 -19.51 -5.21
N GLY A 305 -0.43 -20.65 -4.51
CA GLY A 305 -0.53 -21.98 -5.11
C GLY A 305 -1.94 -22.29 -5.64
N ASN A 306 -3.00 -21.86 -4.93
CA ASN A 306 -4.37 -22.08 -5.39
C ASN A 306 -4.74 -21.20 -6.59
N ALA A 307 -4.30 -19.94 -6.60
CA ALA A 307 -4.55 -19.02 -7.70
C ALA A 307 -3.79 -19.41 -8.97
N ALA A 308 -2.58 -19.97 -8.84
CA ALA A 308 -1.74 -20.42 -9.96
C ALA A 308 -2.48 -21.41 -10.89
N ARG A 309 -3.37 -22.24 -10.34
CA ARG A 309 -4.16 -23.23 -11.11
C ARG A 309 -5.05 -22.59 -12.18
N SER A 310 -5.39 -21.31 -12.03
CA SER A 310 -6.25 -20.60 -12.99
C SER A 310 -5.46 -19.89 -14.09
N VAL A 311 -4.14 -19.93 -14.07
CA VAL A 311 -3.30 -19.33 -15.12
C VAL A 311 -3.28 -20.25 -16.34
N LYS A 312 -3.50 -19.73 -17.54
CA LYS A 312 -3.31 -20.47 -18.80
C LYS A 312 -1.85 -20.87 -19.02
N VAL A 313 -1.60 -21.92 -19.78
CA VAL A 313 -0.26 -22.16 -20.36
C VAL A 313 0.14 -20.91 -21.18
N GLY A 314 1.34 -20.42 -20.97
CA GLY A 314 1.83 -19.15 -21.51
C GLY A 314 1.37 -17.89 -20.75
N GLY A 315 0.44 -18.02 -19.81
CA GLY A 315 -0.06 -16.92 -18.99
C GLY A 315 0.89 -16.48 -17.88
N ARG A 316 0.60 -15.34 -17.27
CA ARG A 316 1.43 -14.72 -16.20
C ARG A 316 0.81 -14.90 -14.83
N LEU A 317 1.65 -15.14 -13.84
CA LEU A 317 1.30 -15.07 -12.42
C LEU A 317 2.14 -14.00 -11.74
N LEU A 318 1.49 -13.09 -11.01
CA LEU A 318 2.18 -12.11 -10.19
C LEU A 318 1.79 -12.28 -8.73
N TYR A 319 2.80 -12.23 -7.88
CA TYR A 319 2.67 -12.12 -6.45
C TYR A 319 3.11 -10.73 -6.01
N SER A 320 2.32 -10.06 -5.18
CA SER A 320 2.70 -8.79 -4.57
C SER A 320 2.25 -8.72 -3.12
N VAL A 321 3.07 -8.08 -2.29
CA VAL A 321 2.78 -7.81 -0.87
C VAL A 321 3.34 -6.45 -0.47
N CYS A 322 2.59 -5.72 0.35
CA CYS A 322 3.08 -4.44 0.92
C CYS A 322 3.87 -4.66 2.22
N THR A 323 4.76 -5.65 2.20
CA THR A 323 5.70 -5.97 3.28
C THR A 323 7.11 -6.12 2.74
N LEU A 324 8.11 -6.14 3.62
CA LEU A 324 9.52 -6.28 3.30
C LEU A 324 10.17 -7.43 4.08
N THR A 325 9.40 -8.18 4.87
CA THR A 325 9.88 -9.34 5.62
C THR A 325 10.28 -10.47 4.68
N ARG A 326 11.43 -11.11 4.94
CA ARG A 326 11.92 -12.23 4.13
C ARG A 326 10.90 -13.36 4.07
N SER A 327 10.28 -13.69 5.19
CA SER A 327 9.30 -14.77 5.28
C SER A 327 8.13 -14.58 4.31
N GLU A 328 7.58 -13.35 4.20
CA GLU A 328 6.41 -13.04 3.36
C GLU A 328 6.80 -12.65 1.92
N THR A 329 8.07 -12.51 1.59
CA THR A 329 8.56 -12.05 0.28
C THR A 329 9.32 -13.17 -0.44
N THR A 330 10.64 -13.20 -0.32
CA THR A 330 11.47 -14.22 -0.98
C THR A 330 11.16 -15.61 -0.48
N GLY A 331 10.81 -15.79 0.80
CA GLY A 331 10.45 -17.09 1.35
C GLY A 331 9.20 -17.70 0.68
N VAL A 332 8.16 -16.91 0.44
CA VAL A 332 6.97 -17.36 -0.30
C VAL A 332 7.30 -17.64 -1.76
N ALA A 333 8.09 -16.76 -2.40
CA ALA A 333 8.48 -16.92 -3.80
C ALA A 333 9.36 -18.17 -4.02
N ASP A 334 10.33 -18.42 -3.15
CA ASP A 334 11.21 -19.59 -3.21
C ASP A 334 10.43 -20.89 -3.01
N ASN A 335 9.50 -20.92 -2.06
CA ASN A 335 8.63 -22.07 -1.84
C ASN A 335 7.71 -22.34 -3.05
N PHE A 336 7.18 -21.27 -3.66
CA PHE A 336 6.37 -21.40 -4.87
C PHE A 336 7.20 -22.04 -6.02
N GLU A 337 8.38 -21.54 -6.31
CA GLU A 337 9.26 -22.06 -7.36
C GLU A 337 9.70 -23.51 -7.09
N ALA A 338 9.92 -23.85 -5.83
CA ALA A 338 10.27 -25.22 -5.45
C ALA A 338 9.13 -26.22 -5.70
N SER A 339 7.86 -25.78 -5.54
CA SER A 339 6.68 -26.66 -5.58
C SER A 339 5.89 -26.61 -6.90
N HIS A 340 6.14 -25.61 -7.79
CA HIS A 340 5.41 -25.42 -9.05
C HIS A 340 6.37 -25.36 -10.23
N ARG A 341 6.84 -26.56 -10.66
CA ARG A 341 7.83 -26.72 -11.74
C ARG A 341 7.28 -26.39 -13.15
N ASP A 342 5.97 -26.22 -13.26
CA ASP A 342 5.27 -25.75 -14.45
C ASP A 342 5.31 -24.21 -14.60
N PHE A 343 5.93 -23.50 -13.66
CA PHE A 343 6.14 -22.05 -13.71
C PHE A 343 7.63 -21.70 -13.77
N GLU A 344 7.98 -20.75 -14.64
CA GLU A 344 9.33 -20.19 -14.73
C GLU A 344 9.32 -18.69 -14.36
N PRO A 345 10.39 -18.19 -13.69
CA PRO A 345 10.52 -16.75 -13.41
C PRO A 345 10.39 -15.91 -14.69
N SER A 346 9.58 -14.85 -14.63
CA SER A 346 9.27 -13.99 -15.79
C SER A 346 9.69 -12.54 -15.52
N PRO A 347 10.41 -11.90 -16.46
CA PRO A 347 10.92 -10.53 -16.25
C PRO A 347 9.81 -9.53 -15.93
N LEU A 348 10.12 -8.64 -14.99
CA LEU A 348 9.27 -7.50 -14.63
C LEU A 348 9.56 -6.31 -15.57
N PRO A 349 8.56 -5.80 -16.31
CA PRO A 349 8.79 -4.72 -17.30
C PRO A 349 9.19 -3.38 -16.67
N ILE A 350 9.02 -3.24 -15.35
CA ILE A 350 9.39 -2.05 -14.59
C ILE A 350 10.89 -2.01 -14.19
N LEU A 351 11.66 -3.04 -14.52
CA LEU A 351 13.09 -3.09 -14.25
C LEU A 351 13.90 -2.79 -15.50
N LEU A 352 15.00 -2.03 -15.38
CA LEU A 352 15.96 -1.81 -16.48
C LEU A 352 16.75 -3.08 -16.78
N ALA A 353 17.28 -3.73 -15.75
CA ALA A 353 17.91 -5.04 -15.88
C ALA A 353 16.83 -6.14 -15.79
N PRO A 354 16.93 -7.21 -16.62
CA PRO A 354 16.00 -8.33 -16.54
C PRO A 354 16.01 -8.96 -15.14
N GLY A 355 14.83 -9.08 -14.54
CA GLY A 355 14.64 -9.71 -13.22
C GLY A 355 13.17 -10.03 -12.99
N ALA A 356 12.90 -11.16 -12.36
CA ALA A 356 11.54 -11.62 -12.07
C ALA A 356 11.03 -11.19 -10.68
N ARG A 357 11.89 -10.60 -9.86
CA ARG A 357 11.58 -10.15 -8.49
C ARG A 357 12.09 -8.73 -8.28
N ALA A 358 11.36 -7.95 -7.50
CA ALA A 358 11.74 -6.58 -7.13
C ALA A 358 11.29 -6.23 -5.72
N PHE A 359 12.17 -5.58 -4.96
CA PHE A 359 11.81 -4.80 -3.78
C PHE A 359 11.65 -3.34 -4.18
N LEU A 360 10.47 -2.79 -3.96
CA LEU A 360 10.19 -1.38 -4.06
C LEU A 360 10.38 -0.78 -2.67
N LEU A 361 11.47 -0.08 -2.46
CA LEU A 361 11.84 0.40 -1.13
C LEU A 361 11.35 1.84 -0.88
N PRO A 362 10.85 2.15 0.33
CA PRO A 362 10.31 3.47 0.64
C PRO A 362 11.30 4.62 0.45
N GLN A 363 12.59 4.38 0.73
CA GLN A 363 13.64 5.38 0.58
C GLN A 363 13.98 5.68 -0.88
N ASP A 364 13.73 4.75 -1.80
CA ASP A 364 14.06 4.91 -3.22
C ASP A 364 12.95 5.61 -4.01
N LEU A 365 11.68 5.36 -3.64
CA LEU A 365 10.52 5.77 -4.42
C LEU A 365 9.67 6.85 -3.75
N ASP A 366 9.97 7.22 -2.50
CA ASP A 366 9.10 8.07 -1.69
C ASP A 366 7.64 7.52 -1.61
N ALA A 367 7.51 6.20 -1.48
CA ALA A 367 6.27 5.44 -1.52
C ALA A 367 6.27 4.31 -0.48
N ASN A 368 5.23 3.50 -0.43
CA ASN A 368 5.22 2.32 0.43
C ASN A 368 6.27 1.28 -0.01
N GLY A 369 6.77 0.50 0.95
CA GLY A 369 7.54 -0.69 0.63
C GLY A 369 6.65 -1.78 0.05
N MET A 370 7.11 -2.42 -1.04
CA MET A 370 6.43 -3.57 -1.64
C MET A 370 7.44 -4.58 -2.20
N PHE A 371 7.03 -5.84 -2.25
CA PHE A 371 7.71 -6.88 -3.00
C PHE A 371 6.83 -7.36 -4.15
N ILE A 372 7.46 -7.67 -5.29
CA ILE A 372 6.81 -8.21 -6.48
C ILE A 372 7.63 -9.39 -6.96
N ALA A 373 6.95 -10.48 -7.34
CA ALA A 373 7.54 -11.59 -8.08
C ALA A 373 6.60 -12.00 -9.22
N ALA A 374 7.17 -12.42 -10.33
CA ALA A 374 6.40 -12.80 -11.52
C ALA A 374 6.91 -14.11 -12.13
N TRP A 375 5.96 -14.90 -12.63
CA TRP A 375 6.21 -16.17 -13.32
C TRP A 375 5.34 -16.27 -14.56
N LYS A 376 5.80 -17.13 -15.48
CA LYS A 376 5.05 -17.55 -16.65
C LYS A 376 4.78 -19.04 -16.54
N ARG A 377 3.55 -19.48 -16.80
CA ARG A 377 3.21 -20.91 -16.86
C ARG A 377 3.69 -21.52 -18.15
N MET A 378 4.43 -22.62 -18.06
CA MET A 378 5.05 -23.28 -19.22
C MET A 378 4.27 -24.52 -19.68
N GLN A 379 3.56 -25.19 -18.74
CA GLN A 379 2.80 -26.42 -19.01
C GLN A 379 1.41 -26.38 -18.34
#